data_d038eaece23534acc684f2c6bf4e797e
#
_entry.id   d038eaece23534acc684f2c6bf4e797e
#
_cell.length_a   1.000
_cell.length_b   1.000
_cell.length_c   1.000
_cell.angle_alpha   90.00
_cell.angle_beta   90.00
_cell.angle_gamma   90.00
#
_symmetry.space_group_name_H-M   'P 1'
#
loop_
_entity.id
_entity.type
_entity.pdbx_description
1 polymer ?
#
loop_
_entity_poly.entity_id
_entity_poly.type
_entity_poly.pdbx_seq_one_letter_code
_entity_poly.pdbx_strand_id
1 'polypeptide(L)'
;VDPGFVQGLVELSNTALAQRVNIRLDVALDALRQSAGTQSAANPEVLLARGRIEREVGNPDSAIAALTGYLANGGNKGLGHLELARAQLGTGRDAGAPNYYDGAAYDDTLSVPLYRQDLAYFASAEELAGFDSTAGQGRSTWLREFWTGRDNLSLRSPNERLKEHYRRLYYARQNFRLASVNRHYNIEEIYHSGSQEFDDRGMIYMRHGTPSDRSFYAAPGIEPNETWVYRHPDGDLVFHFVSREDVQDFKLVESLLETPVPLLDVPVLVPVPGLDRLSLQAVVPQQRLIPLGE
;
A
#
# COMPACT_ATOMS: atom_id res chain seq x y z
N VAL A 1 6.94 -3.05 -29.34
CA VAL A 1 7.75 -1.81 -29.19
C VAL A 1 9.17 -2.13 -29.60
N ASP A 2 9.83 -1.24 -30.34
CA ASP A 2 11.26 -1.38 -30.68
C ASP A 2 12.08 -1.33 -29.37
N PRO A 3 12.87 -2.37 -29.07
CA PRO A 3 13.70 -2.42 -27.85
C PRO A 3 14.77 -1.33 -27.75
N GLY A 4 15.11 -0.68 -28.88
CA GLY A 4 16.00 0.48 -28.93
C GLY A 4 15.32 1.83 -28.70
N PHE A 5 13.97 1.88 -28.74
CA PHE A 5 13.21 3.12 -28.65
C PHE A 5 12.87 3.47 -27.18
N VAL A 6 13.74 4.22 -26.53
CA VAL A 6 13.66 4.59 -25.11
C VAL A 6 12.29 5.17 -24.73
N GLN A 7 11.80 6.18 -25.44
CA GLN A 7 10.53 6.82 -25.13
C GLN A 7 9.36 5.81 -25.17
N GLY A 8 9.31 4.94 -26.17
CA GLY A 8 8.28 3.91 -26.28
C GLY A 8 8.34 2.89 -25.15
N LEU A 9 9.53 2.50 -24.68
CA LEU A 9 9.68 1.61 -23.53
C LEU A 9 9.20 2.26 -22.23
N VAL A 10 9.54 3.52 -22.02
CA VAL A 10 9.13 4.29 -20.82
C VAL A 10 7.62 4.49 -20.81
N GLU A 11 7.01 4.92 -21.92
CA GLU A 11 5.56 5.12 -22.06
C GLU A 11 4.77 3.80 -21.86
N LEU A 12 5.24 2.70 -22.46
CA LEU A 12 4.65 1.38 -22.24
C LEU A 12 4.66 1.01 -20.75
N SER A 13 5.79 1.25 -20.09
CA SER A 13 5.97 0.93 -18.67
C SER A 13 5.08 1.79 -17.78
N ASN A 14 5.02 3.10 -18.02
CA ASN A 14 4.17 4.02 -17.29
C ASN A 14 2.69 3.67 -17.47
N THR A 15 2.29 3.34 -18.69
CA THR A 15 0.93 2.89 -18.98
C THR A 15 0.60 1.59 -18.25
N ALA A 16 1.49 0.60 -18.28
CA ALA A 16 1.30 -0.67 -17.59
C ALA A 16 1.21 -0.49 -16.06
N LEU A 17 2.04 0.39 -15.47
CA LEU A 17 2.00 0.71 -14.04
C LEU A 17 0.74 1.51 -13.64
N ALA A 18 0.24 2.37 -14.53
CA ALA A 18 -0.99 3.13 -14.30
C ALA A 18 -2.24 2.26 -14.42
N GLN A 19 -2.21 1.24 -15.29
CA GLN A 19 -3.29 0.27 -15.40
C GLN A 19 -3.38 -0.56 -14.13
N ARG A 20 -4.53 -0.51 -13.49
CA ARG A 20 -4.76 -1.21 -12.21
C ARG A 20 -5.12 -2.69 -12.38
N VAL A 21 -5.30 -3.13 -13.59
CA VAL A 21 -5.50 -4.53 -13.98
C VAL A 21 -4.19 -5.03 -14.57
N ASN A 22 -3.60 -6.07 -13.98
CA ASN A 22 -2.23 -6.57 -14.25
C ASN A 22 -1.98 -7.10 -15.68
N ILE A 23 -2.83 -6.81 -16.64
CA ILE A 23 -2.86 -7.48 -17.96
C ILE A 23 -1.65 -7.13 -18.84
N ARG A 24 -0.82 -6.13 -18.46
CA ARG A 24 0.25 -5.64 -19.35
C ARG A 24 1.63 -5.51 -18.72
N LEU A 25 1.76 -5.88 -17.44
CA LEU A 25 3.08 -5.81 -16.78
C LEU A 25 4.07 -6.79 -17.40
N ASP A 26 3.62 -7.98 -17.82
CA ASP A 26 4.41 -8.98 -18.53
C ASP A 26 4.93 -8.45 -19.88
N VAL A 27 4.07 -7.82 -20.68
CA VAL A 27 4.44 -7.24 -21.97
C VAL A 27 5.47 -6.11 -21.80
N ALA A 28 5.28 -5.24 -20.81
CA ALA A 28 6.22 -4.17 -20.51
C ALA A 28 7.56 -4.75 -20.03
N LEU A 29 7.52 -5.77 -19.17
CA LEU A 29 8.70 -6.45 -18.67
C LEU A 29 9.52 -7.11 -19.79
N ASP A 30 8.86 -7.84 -20.67
CA ASP A 30 9.52 -8.51 -21.80
C ASP A 30 10.20 -7.49 -22.74
N ALA A 31 9.54 -6.39 -23.04
CA ALA A 31 10.11 -5.32 -23.85
C ALA A 31 11.34 -4.69 -23.19
N LEU A 32 11.26 -4.43 -21.86
CA LEU A 32 12.38 -3.89 -21.07
C LEU A 32 13.55 -4.88 -20.96
N ARG A 33 13.29 -6.17 -20.86
CA ARG A 33 14.34 -7.20 -20.84
C ARG A 33 15.02 -7.35 -22.18
N GLN A 34 14.27 -7.27 -23.28
CA GLN A 34 14.83 -7.27 -24.63
C GLN A 34 15.73 -6.05 -24.89
N SER A 35 15.44 -4.90 -24.27
CA SER A 35 16.26 -3.70 -24.38
C SER A 35 17.67 -3.87 -23.82
N ALA A 36 17.91 -4.86 -22.97
CA ALA A 36 19.22 -5.11 -22.36
C ALA A 36 20.35 -5.42 -23.37
N GLY A 37 20.00 -5.87 -24.56
CA GLY A 37 20.93 -6.10 -25.68
C GLY A 37 21.11 -4.91 -26.64
N THR A 38 20.53 -3.76 -26.33
CA THR A 38 20.50 -2.60 -27.21
C THR A 38 21.22 -1.39 -26.62
N GLN A 39 21.30 -0.29 -27.37
CA GLN A 39 21.86 0.98 -26.89
C GLN A 39 21.07 1.59 -25.72
N SER A 40 19.82 1.21 -25.55
CA SER A 40 18.98 1.68 -24.44
C SER A 40 19.25 0.97 -23.10
N ALA A 41 20.08 -0.07 -23.08
CA ALA A 41 20.34 -0.87 -21.88
C ALA A 41 20.88 -0.07 -20.68
N ALA A 42 21.70 0.97 -20.93
CA ALA A 42 22.28 1.84 -19.91
C ALA A 42 21.51 3.16 -19.74
N ASN A 43 20.41 3.37 -20.48
CA ASN A 43 19.62 4.58 -20.35
C ASN A 43 18.92 4.63 -18.98
N PRO A 44 19.09 5.70 -18.19
CA PRO A 44 18.55 5.77 -16.83
C PRO A 44 17.02 5.66 -16.82
N GLU A 45 16.29 6.25 -17.75
CA GLU A 45 14.82 6.16 -17.77
C GLU A 45 14.33 4.72 -18.00
N VAL A 46 15.02 3.97 -18.88
CA VAL A 46 14.73 2.54 -19.13
C VAL A 46 15.05 1.71 -17.88
N LEU A 47 16.16 1.99 -17.21
CA LEU A 47 16.56 1.31 -15.98
C LEU A 47 15.58 1.59 -14.82
N LEU A 48 15.10 2.83 -14.69
CA LEU A 48 14.06 3.18 -13.73
C LEU A 48 12.74 2.43 -14.02
N ALA A 49 12.30 2.47 -15.28
CA ALA A 49 11.09 1.78 -15.72
C ALA A 49 11.19 0.27 -15.44
N ARG A 50 12.33 -0.34 -15.79
CA ARG A 50 12.60 -1.76 -15.52
C ARG A 50 12.58 -2.06 -14.03
N GLY A 51 13.24 -1.26 -13.20
CA GLY A 51 13.27 -1.46 -11.76
C GLY A 51 11.88 -1.43 -11.12
N ARG A 52 11.02 -0.52 -11.57
CA ARG A 52 9.62 -0.42 -11.12
C ARG A 52 8.80 -1.62 -11.55
N ILE A 53 8.85 -2.02 -12.82
CA ILE A 53 8.09 -3.18 -13.32
C ILE A 53 8.56 -4.47 -12.67
N GLU A 54 9.88 -4.73 -12.58
CA GLU A 54 10.45 -5.92 -11.92
C GLU A 54 9.99 -6.02 -10.45
N ARG A 55 9.91 -4.87 -9.74
CA ARG A 55 9.37 -4.85 -8.38
C ARG A 55 7.89 -5.23 -8.34
N GLU A 56 7.08 -4.66 -9.22
CA GLU A 56 5.62 -4.92 -9.23
C GLU A 56 5.30 -6.38 -9.61
N VAL A 57 6.11 -7.02 -10.44
CA VAL A 57 5.92 -8.45 -10.79
C VAL A 57 6.58 -9.42 -9.81
N GLY A 58 7.21 -8.92 -8.74
CA GLY A 58 7.77 -9.76 -7.68
C GLY A 58 9.20 -10.27 -7.93
N ASN A 59 9.99 -9.56 -8.73
CA ASN A 59 11.39 -9.86 -9.00
C ASN A 59 12.35 -8.88 -8.29
N PRO A 60 12.49 -8.91 -6.96
CA PRO A 60 13.19 -7.88 -6.21
C PRO A 60 14.68 -7.78 -6.55
N ASP A 61 15.38 -8.89 -6.84
CA ASP A 61 16.80 -8.86 -7.20
C ASP A 61 17.02 -8.15 -8.53
N SER A 62 16.19 -8.43 -9.53
CA SER A 62 16.22 -7.74 -10.82
C SER A 62 15.86 -6.26 -10.69
N ALA A 63 14.89 -5.93 -9.83
CA ALA A 63 14.53 -4.55 -9.53
C ALA A 63 15.70 -3.79 -8.90
N ILE A 64 16.34 -4.37 -7.87
CA ILE A 64 17.51 -3.78 -7.20
C ILE A 64 18.67 -3.57 -8.19
N ALA A 65 18.95 -4.56 -9.04
CA ALA A 65 20.01 -4.44 -10.05
C ALA A 65 19.73 -3.30 -11.04
N ALA A 66 18.50 -3.19 -11.55
CA ALA A 66 18.10 -2.13 -12.47
C ALA A 66 18.17 -0.73 -11.82
N LEU A 67 17.69 -0.60 -10.57
CA LEU A 67 17.70 0.67 -9.83
C LEU A 67 19.13 1.10 -9.41
N THR A 68 19.98 0.14 -9.10
CA THR A 68 21.41 0.41 -8.88
C THR A 68 22.04 0.92 -10.18
N GLY A 69 21.73 0.28 -11.31
CA GLY A 69 22.15 0.75 -12.64
C GLY A 69 21.61 2.15 -12.96
N TYR A 70 20.37 2.46 -12.60
CA TYR A 70 19.80 3.81 -12.75
C TYR A 70 20.66 4.88 -12.05
N LEU A 71 21.02 4.65 -10.80
CA LEU A 71 21.89 5.58 -10.04
C LEU A 71 23.28 5.69 -10.65
N ALA A 72 23.88 4.56 -11.09
CA ALA A 72 25.20 4.53 -11.68
C ALA A 72 25.28 5.24 -13.05
N ASN A 73 24.18 5.29 -13.80
CA ASN A 73 24.10 5.92 -15.11
C ASN A 73 23.53 7.36 -15.07
N GLY A 74 23.60 8.03 -13.93
CA GLY A 74 23.24 9.45 -13.81
C GLY A 74 21.75 9.72 -13.59
N GLY A 75 20.99 8.73 -13.16
CA GLY A 75 19.61 8.91 -12.73
C GLY A 75 19.47 9.88 -11.56
N ASN A 76 18.26 10.41 -11.38
CA ASN A 76 17.94 11.29 -10.25
C ASN A 76 18.21 10.57 -8.92
N LYS A 77 19.05 11.16 -8.07
CA LYS A 77 19.53 10.52 -6.85
C LYS A 77 18.42 10.33 -5.81
N GLY A 78 17.61 11.36 -5.56
CA GLY A 78 16.50 11.27 -4.60
C GLY A 78 15.51 10.18 -4.98
N LEU A 79 15.06 10.17 -6.23
CA LEU A 79 14.16 9.16 -6.76
C LEU A 79 14.79 7.76 -6.79
N GLY A 80 16.02 7.63 -7.25
CA GLY A 80 16.71 6.36 -7.36
C GLY A 80 16.92 5.68 -6.01
N HIS A 81 17.34 6.45 -5.00
CA HIS A 81 17.48 5.94 -3.64
C HIS A 81 16.13 5.54 -3.03
N LEU A 82 15.06 6.32 -3.25
CA LEU A 82 13.72 5.94 -2.77
C LEU A 82 13.21 4.65 -3.42
N GLU A 83 13.31 4.53 -4.74
CA GLU A 83 12.85 3.33 -5.45
C GLU A 83 13.68 2.09 -5.07
N LEU A 84 14.98 2.26 -4.87
CA LEU A 84 15.86 1.20 -4.37
C LEU A 84 15.49 0.80 -2.94
N ALA A 85 15.21 1.77 -2.06
CA ALA A 85 14.72 1.52 -0.72
C ALA A 85 13.40 0.75 -0.72
N ARG A 86 12.43 1.15 -1.55
CA ARG A 86 11.14 0.46 -1.71
C ARG A 86 11.32 -1.02 -2.11
N ALA A 87 12.23 -1.30 -3.04
CA ALA A 87 12.51 -2.67 -3.48
C ALA A 87 13.19 -3.51 -2.37
N GLN A 88 14.11 -2.92 -1.62
CA GLN A 88 14.84 -3.59 -0.54
C GLN A 88 13.97 -3.78 0.70
N LEU A 89 13.32 -2.72 1.19
CA LEU A 89 12.49 -2.76 2.40
C LEU A 89 11.23 -3.62 2.20
N GLY A 90 10.62 -3.57 1.02
CA GLY A 90 9.46 -4.41 0.69
C GLY A 90 9.74 -5.91 0.82
N THR A 91 11.01 -6.31 0.68
CA THR A 91 11.49 -7.68 0.88
C THR A 91 12.21 -7.89 2.22
N GLY A 92 12.18 -6.90 3.11
CA GLY A 92 12.72 -6.98 4.46
C GLY A 92 14.25 -6.83 4.54
N ARG A 93 14.91 -6.30 3.52
CA ARG A 93 16.39 -6.13 3.49
C ARG A 93 16.81 -4.87 4.24
N ASP A 94 17.76 -5.01 5.15
CA ASP A 94 18.28 -3.90 5.97
C ASP A 94 18.96 -2.81 5.16
N ALA A 95 19.55 -3.16 4.01
CA ALA A 95 20.17 -2.21 3.08
C ALA A 95 19.20 -1.13 2.55
N GLY A 96 17.89 -1.33 2.68
CA GLY A 96 16.88 -0.35 2.27
C GLY A 96 16.82 0.88 3.17
N ALA A 97 17.09 0.76 4.47
CA ALA A 97 17.00 1.90 5.39
C ALA A 97 18.03 3.01 5.10
N PRO A 98 19.33 2.73 4.89
CA PRO A 98 20.27 3.74 4.43
C PRO A 98 19.80 4.44 3.14
N ASN A 99 19.41 3.69 2.12
CA ASN A 99 18.91 4.26 0.86
C ASN A 99 17.68 5.16 1.08
N TYR A 100 16.75 4.76 1.94
CA TYR A 100 15.57 5.56 2.28
C TYR A 100 15.96 6.93 2.83
N TYR A 101 16.86 6.97 3.79
CA TYR A 101 17.30 8.20 4.42
C TYR A 101 18.19 9.06 3.52
N ASP A 102 19.06 8.43 2.73
CA ASP A 102 19.94 9.12 1.80
C ASP A 102 19.12 9.79 0.69
N GLY A 103 18.10 9.08 0.14
CA GLY A 103 17.21 9.65 -0.85
C GLY A 103 16.39 10.84 -0.34
N ALA A 104 15.96 10.79 0.93
CA ALA A 104 15.19 11.86 1.55
C ALA A 104 15.98 13.18 1.73
N ALA A 105 17.31 13.13 1.70
CA ALA A 105 18.16 14.31 1.81
C ALA A 105 18.20 15.17 0.53
N TYR A 106 17.63 14.69 -0.58
CA TYR A 106 17.53 15.45 -1.82
C TYR A 106 16.20 16.22 -1.89
N ASP A 107 16.30 17.51 -2.24
CA ASP A 107 15.14 18.36 -2.49
C ASP A 107 14.79 18.36 -3.97
N ASP A 108 14.14 17.30 -4.42
CA ASP A 108 13.67 17.20 -5.80
C ASP A 108 12.17 17.01 -5.89
N THR A 109 11.61 17.44 -7.00
CA THR A 109 10.17 17.44 -7.25
C THR A 109 9.61 16.04 -7.56
N LEU A 110 10.46 15.04 -7.76
CA LEU A 110 10.06 13.69 -8.11
C LEU A 110 9.94 12.78 -6.86
N SER A 111 10.94 12.83 -5.97
CA SER A 111 10.99 11.95 -4.81
C SER A 111 10.20 12.47 -3.60
N VAL A 112 10.26 13.76 -3.32
CA VAL A 112 9.62 14.34 -2.12
C VAL A 112 8.12 14.07 -2.05
N PRO A 113 7.32 14.26 -3.12
CA PRO A 113 5.90 13.90 -3.12
C PRO A 113 5.66 12.41 -2.89
N LEU A 114 6.56 11.53 -3.38
CA LEU A 114 6.44 10.08 -3.19
C LEU A 114 6.72 9.66 -1.74
N TYR A 115 7.70 10.28 -1.06
CA TYR A 115 7.91 10.09 0.39
C TYR A 115 6.66 10.48 1.17
N ARG A 116 6.09 11.64 0.87
CA ARG A 116 4.88 12.13 1.50
C ARG A 116 3.69 11.19 1.28
N GLN A 117 3.53 10.68 0.05
CA GLN A 117 2.49 9.71 -0.30
C GLN A 117 2.63 8.42 0.51
N ASP A 118 3.83 7.85 0.60
CA ASP A 118 4.08 6.63 1.35
C ASP A 118 3.78 6.81 2.85
N LEU A 119 4.07 7.99 3.42
CA LEU A 119 3.74 8.32 4.82
C LEU A 119 2.24 8.50 5.04
N ALA A 120 1.51 9.05 4.07
CA ALA A 120 0.11 9.43 4.21
C ALA A 120 -0.83 8.25 4.52
N TYR A 121 -0.41 7.01 4.29
CA TYR A 121 -1.22 5.84 4.62
C TYR A 121 -1.42 5.62 6.13
N PHE A 122 -0.58 6.21 6.98
CA PHE A 122 -0.66 5.99 8.43
C PHE A 122 -0.25 7.17 9.30
N ALA A 123 0.44 8.17 8.73
CA ALA A 123 0.83 9.38 9.45
C ALA A 123 -0.38 10.29 9.68
N SER A 124 -0.40 10.98 10.81
CA SER A 124 -1.40 12.00 11.11
C SER A 124 -1.22 13.26 10.23
N ALA A 125 -2.23 14.11 10.19
CA ALA A 125 -2.13 15.39 9.48
C ALA A 125 -1.02 16.29 10.06
N GLU A 126 -0.80 16.27 11.38
CA GLU A 126 0.26 16.99 12.06
C GLU A 126 1.64 16.47 11.68
N GLU A 127 1.80 15.15 11.63
CA GLU A 127 3.05 14.52 11.20
C GLU A 127 3.37 14.82 9.73
N LEU A 128 2.36 14.80 8.86
CA LEU A 128 2.54 15.19 7.46
C LEU A 128 2.92 16.66 7.34
N ALA A 129 2.34 17.55 8.13
CA ALA A 129 2.74 18.96 8.18
C ALA A 129 4.18 19.12 8.71
N GLY A 130 4.58 18.30 9.68
CA GLY A 130 5.96 18.21 10.15
C GLY A 130 6.92 17.82 9.02
N PHE A 131 6.60 16.77 8.26
CA PHE A 131 7.37 16.37 7.08
C PHE A 131 7.47 17.51 6.03
N ASP A 132 6.33 18.15 5.72
CA ASP A 132 6.23 19.21 4.73
C ASP A 132 7.06 20.47 5.11
N SER A 133 7.31 20.67 6.40
CA SER A 133 8.14 21.78 6.92
C SER A 133 9.65 21.53 6.80
N THR A 134 10.07 20.32 6.40
CA THR A 134 11.48 19.93 6.34
C THR A 134 12.05 19.94 4.93
N ALA A 135 13.37 20.17 4.82
CA ALA A 135 14.08 20.17 3.55
C ALA A 135 15.46 19.51 3.69
N GLY A 136 15.96 18.96 2.59
CA GLY A 136 17.29 18.40 2.48
C GLY A 136 17.66 17.43 3.62
N GLN A 137 18.82 17.61 4.21
CA GLN A 137 19.29 16.79 5.32
C GLN A 137 18.36 16.84 6.54
N GLY A 138 17.65 17.96 6.75
CA GLY A 138 16.63 18.08 7.80
C GLY A 138 15.49 17.08 7.64
N ARG A 139 15.06 16.82 6.39
CA ARG A 139 14.04 15.82 6.08
C ARG A 139 14.52 14.40 6.41
N SER A 140 15.75 14.08 6.02
CA SER A 140 16.36 12.77 6.37
C SER A 140 16.44 12.58 7.89
N THR A 141 16.81 13.61 8.65
CA THR A 141 16.87 13.58 10.12
C THR A 141 15.48 13.40 10.71
N TRP A 142 14.50 14.19 10.25
CA TRP A 142 13.11 14.09 10.69
C TRP A 142 12.54 12.67 10.46
N LEU A 143 12.79 12.06 9.31
CA LEU A 143 12.36 10.70 9.02
C LEU A 143 13.03 9.66 9.92
N ARG A 144 14.31 9.84 10.26
CA ARG A 144 14.99 8.94 11.25
C ARG A 144 14.33 9.02 12.61
N GLU A 145 14.07 10.23 13.11
CA GLU A 145 13.40 10.45 14.37
C GLU A 145 11.98 9.89 14.38
N PHE A 146 11.23 10.12 13.30
CA PHE A 146 9.88 9.61 13.11
C PHE A 146 9.81 8.07 13.21
N TRP A 147 10.69 7.35 12.52
CA TRP A 147 10.71 5.89 12.56
C TRP A 147 11.30 5.35 13.87
N THR A 148 12.35 5.97 14.39
CA THR A 148 12.94 5.62 15.69
C THR A 148 11.93 5.78 16.83
N GLY A 149 11.14 6.84 16.82
CA GLY A 149 10.05 7.04 17.78
C GLY A 149 9.06 5.87 17.77
N ARG A 150 8.68 5.40 16.59
CA ARG A 150 7.76 4.25 16.43
C ARG A 150 8.38 2.91 16.83
N ASP A 151 9.65 2.70 16.51
CA ASP A 151 10.37 1.50 16.95
C ASP A 151 10.43 1.47 18.50
N ASN A 152 10.76 2.58 19.14
CA ASN A 152 10.85 2.71 20.60
C ASN A 152 9.49 2.47 21.27
N LEU A 153 8.41 3.06 20.77
CA LEU A 153 7.05 2.84 21.29
C LEU A 153 6.62 1.38 21.24
N SER A 154 7.13 0.63 20.29
CA SER A 154 6.81 -0.79 20.08
C SER A 154 7.90 -1.73 20.61
N LEU A 155 8.94 -1.22 21.31
CA LEU A 155 10.10 -1.97 21.80
C LEU A 155 10.77 -2.82 20.71
N ARG A 156 10.93 -2.25 19.54
CA ARG A 156 11.50 -2.92 18.35
C ARG A 156 12.92 -2.47 18.08
N SER A 157 13.64 -3.27 17.30
CA SER A 157 14.96 -2.92 16.80
C SER A 157 14.88 -1.77 15.79
N PRO A 158 15.96 -0.99 15.60
CA PRO A 158 15.99 0.14 14.67
C PRO A 158 15.57 -0.24 13.26
N ASN A 159 14.71 0.59 12.66
CA ASN A 159 14.14 0.45 11.33
C ASN A 159 13.19 -0.75 11.11
N GLU A 160 12.77 -1.44 12.17
CA GLU A 160 11.79 -2.53 12.01
C GLU A 160 10.41 -2.03 11.58
N ARG A 161 9.95 -0.90 12.14
CA ARG A 161 8.68 -0.28 11.71
C ARG A 161 8.76 0.24 10.27
N LEU A 162 9.90 0.80 9.87
CA LEU A 162 10.13 1.19 8.49
C LEU A 162 10.07 -0.02 7.54
N LYS A 163 10.75 -1.11 7.86
CA LYS A 163 10.69 -2.36 7.07
C LYS A 163 9.28 -2.94 7.03
N GLU A 164 8.60 -2.96 8.16
CA GLU A 164 7.23 -3.44 8.24
C GLU A 164 6.29 -2.60 7.36
N HIS A 165 6.42 -1.28 7.40
CA HIS A 165 5.63 -0.37 6.56
C HIS A 165 5.76 -0.72 5.08
N TYR A 166 6.98 -0.85 4.55
CA TYR A 166 7.18 -1.16 3.14
C TYR A 166 6.81 -2.59 2.76
N ARG A 167 6.93 -3.56 3.66
CA ARG A 167 6.38 -4.91 3.45
C ARG A 167 4.86 -4.89 3.35
N ARG A 168 4.20 -4.13 4.21
CA ARG A 168 2.75 -3.95 4.16
C ARG A 168 2.31 -3.23 2.89
N LEU A 169 3.02 -2.17 2.50
CA LEU A 169 2.75 -1.42 1.28
C LEU A 169 2.90 -2.31 0.04
N TYR A 170 3.96 -3.09 -0.02
CA TYR A 170 4.15 -4.06 -1.10
C TYR A 170 3.00 -5.08 -1.15
N TYR A 171 2.65 -5.68 -0.02
CA TYR A 171 1.55 -6.64 0.06
C TYR A 171 0.20 -6.02 -0.31
N ALA A 172 -0.08 -4.81 0.18
CA ALA A 172 -1.33 -4.11 -0.11
C ALA A 172 -1.48 -3.81 -1.62
N ARG A 173 -0.39 -3.43 -2.28
CA ARG A 173 -0.36 -3.22 -3.74
C ARG A 173 -0.67 -4.48 -4.54
N GLN A 174 -0.23 -5.63 -4.05
CA GLN A 174 -0.48 -6.91 -4.72
C GLN A 174 -1.90 -7.44 -4.49
N ASN A 175 -2.54 -7.12 -3.36
CA ASN A 175 -3.76 -7.81 -2.93
C ASN A 175 -5.01 -6.92 -2.83
N PHE A 176 -4.84 -5.59 -2.66
CA PHE A 176 -5.95 -4.68 -2.34
C PHE A 176 -5.98 -3.44 -3.23
N ARG A 177 -5.29 -3.48 -4.36
CA ARG A 177 -5.25 -2.35 -5.29
C ARG A 177 -6.61 -2.18 -5.96
N LEU A 178 -7.10 -0.94 -5.99
CA LEU A 178 -8.34 -0.59 -6.69
C LEU A 178 -8.20 -0.84 -8.19
N ALA A 179 -9.19 -1.46 -8.81
CA ALA A 179 -9.26 -1.61 -10.25
C ALA A 179 -9.70 -0.31 -10.94
N SER A 180 -10.60 0.44 -10.32
CA SER A 180 -11.10 1.72 -10.81
C SER A 180 -10.41 2.92 -10.16
N VAL A 181 -10.17 3.98 -10.94
CA VAL A 181 -9.67 5.28 -10.44
C VAL A 181 -10.78 6.08 -9.78
N ASN A 182 -12.02 5.90 -10.24
CA ASN A 182 -13.19 6.62 -9.75
C ASN A 182 -13.93 5.73 -8.75
N ARG A 183 -13.59 5.92 -7.49
CA ARG A 183 -14.26 5.24 -6.38
C ARG A 183 -15.54 5.98 -6.05
N HIS A 184 -16.65 5.25 -6.10
CA HIS A 184 -17.95 5.78 -5.71
C HIS A 184 -18.28 5.39 -4.28
N TYR A 185 -18.88 6.33 -3.54
CA TYR A 185 -19.41 6.10 -2.21
C TYR A 185 -20.89 6.39 -2.22
N ASN A 186 -21.70 5.48 -1.68
CA ASN A 186 -23.12 5.68 -1.48
C ASN A 186 -23.37 6.58 -0.27
N ILE A 187 -24.53 7.23 -0.21
CA ILE A 187 -24.91 8.14 0.89
C ILE A 187 -24.88 7.42 2.26
N GLU A 188 -25.09 6.12 2.26
CA GLU A 188 -25.12 5.27 3.45
C GLU A 188 -23.73 4.87 3.95
N GLU A 189 -22.66 5.09 3.16
CA GLU A 189 -21.30 4.73 3.52
C GLU A 189 -20.69 5.79 4.43
N ILE A 190 -20.57 5.45 5.71
CA ILE A 190 -20.07 6.36 6.75
C ILE A 190 -18.55 6.53 6.68
N TYR A 191 -17.84 5.47 6.28
CA TYR A 191 -16.38 5.48 6.21
C TYR A 191 -15.87 5.71 4.80
N HIS A 192 -15.07 6.77 4.65
CA HIS A 192 -14.38 7.10 3.40
C HIS A 192 -12.88 7.14 3.66
N SER A 193 -12.14 6.14 3.23
CA SER A 193 -10.69 6.09 3.44
C SER A 193 -9.92 7.20 2.71
N GLY A 194 -10.52 7.76 1.66
CA GLY A 194 -9.86 8.73 0.79
C GLY A 194 -8.74 8.13 -0.08
N SER A 195 -8.45 6.84 0.06
CA SER A 195 -7.43 6.17 -0.73
C SER A 195 -7.85 6.06 -2.19
N GLN A 196 -6.93 6.43 -3.07
CA GLN A 196 -7.05 6.25 -4.53
C GLN A 196 -6.26 5.03 -5.03
N GLU A 197 -5.50 4.38 -4.16
CA GLU A 197 -4.65 3.25 -4.50
C GLU A 197 -5.22 1.91 -4.02
N PHE A 198 -5.77 1.89 -2.80
CA PHE A 198 -6.30 0.68 -2.17
C PHE A 198 -7.78 0.79 -1.85
N ASP A 199 -8.46 -0.35 -1.82
CA ASP A 199 -9.75 -0.47 -1.14
C ASP A 199 -9.57 -0.34 0.39
N ASP A 200 -10.65 -0.39 1.15
CA ASP A 200 -10.56 -0.17 2.61
C ASP A 200 -9.83 -1.30 3.32
N ARG A 201 -9.81 -2.54 2.77
CA ARG A 201 -8.99 -3.63 3.28
C ARG A 201 -7.51 -3.26 3.23
N GLY A 202 -7.05 -2.66 2.13
CA GLY A 202 -5.67 -2.19 1.99
C GLY A 202 -5.30 -1.15 3.02
N MET A 203 -6.20 -0.20 3.31
CA MET A 203 -5.97 0.83 4.33
C MET A 203 -5.91 0.24 5.75
N ILE A 204 -6.79 -0.70 6.08
CA ILE A 204 -6.75 -1.42 7.36
C ILE A 204 -5.48 -2.27 7.47
N TYR A 205 -5.10 -2.97 6.39
CA TYR A 205 -3.86 -3.75 6.35
C TYR A 205 -2.61 -2.90 6.57
N MET A 206 -2.54 -1.71 5.96
CA MET A 206 -1.42 -0.78 6.17
C MET A 206 -1.25 -0.41 7.65
N ARG A 207 -2.35 -0.24 8.37
CA ARG A 207 -2.33 0.16 9.79
C ARG A 207 -2.08 -1.02 10.73
N HIS A 208 -2.77 -2.13 10.54
CA HIS A 208 -2.81 -3.26 11.48
C HIS A 208 -1.99 -4.48 11.02
N GLY A 209 -1.67 -4.61 9.73
CA GLY A 209 -0.97 -5.76 9.16
C GLY A 209 -1.88 -6.95 8.92
N THR A 210 -1.34 -8.16 9.06
CA THR A 210 -2.09 -9.39 8.82
C THR A 210 -3.11 -9.63 9.93
N PRO A 211 -4.40 -9.79 9.63
CA PRO A 211 -5.41 -10.14 10.62
C PRO A 211 -5.15 -11.52 11.22
N SER A 212 -5.57 -11.72 12.46
CA SER A 212 -5.51 -13.01 13.16
C SER A 212 -6.44 -14.03 12.54
N ASP A 213 -7.63 -13.59 12.09
CA ASP A 213 -8.59 -14.42 11.37
C ASP A 213 -9.22 -13.63 10.22
N ARG A 214 -9.58 -14.37 9.15
CA ARG A 214 -10.39 -13.88 8.03
C ARG A 214 -11.54 -14.84 7.79
N SER A 215 -12.73 -14.30 7.65
CA SER A 215 -13.92 -15.05 7.27
C SER A 215 -14.68 -14.33 6.16
N PHE A 216 -15.42 -15.08 5.39
CA PHE A 216 -16.37 -14.57 4.42
C PHE A 216 -17.66 -15.36 4.54
N TYR A 217 -18.76 -14.71 4.22
CA TYR A 217 -20.07 -15.33 4.21
C TYR A 217 -20.60 -15.35 2.78
N ALA A 218 -21.00 -16.53 2.30
CA ALA A 218 -21.54 -16.73 0.96
C ALA A 218 -22.92 -17.36 1.03
N ALA A 219 -23.94 -16.63 0.58
CA ALA A 219 -25.30 -17.14 0.39
C ALA A 219 -25.94 -16.46 -0.83
N PRO A 220 -26.98 -17.06 -1.44
CA PRO A 220 -27.71 -16.41 -2.53
C PRO A 220 -28.23 -15.03 -2.11
N GLY A 221 -27.93 -14.01 -2.93
CA GLY A 221 -28.36 -12.62 -2.66
C GLY A 221 -27.50 -11.85 -1.66
N ILE A 222 -26.41 -12.43 -1.17
CA ILE A 222 -25.42 -11.72 -0.34
C ILE A 222 -24.25 -11.29 -1.19
N GLU A 223 -23.89 -10.02 -1.08
CA GLU A 223 -22.76 -9.43 -1.77
C GLU A 223 -21.43 -9.99 -1.26
N PRO A 224 -20.36 -9.97 -2.08
CA PRO A 224 -19.03 -10.38 -1.64
C PRO A 224 -18.63 -9.61 -0.39
N ASN A 225 -18.20 -10.32 0.63
CA ASN A 225 -17.85 -9.72 1.92
C ASN A 225 -16.65 -10.42 2.55
N GLU A 226 -15.96 -9.70 3.44
CA GLU A 226 -14.93 -10.24 4.32
C GLU A 226 -15.06 -9.65 5.71
N THR A 227 -14.76 -10.46 6.71
CA THR A 227 -14.61 -10.02 8.11
C THR A 227 -13.20 -10.35 8.58
N TRP A 228 -12.51 -9.35 9.11
CA TRP A 228 -11.17 -9.47 9.65
C TRP A 228 -11.18 -9.27 11.15
N VAL A 229 -10.49 -10.15 11.88
CA VAL A 229 -10.34 -10.09 13.33
C VAL A 229 -8.87 -9.93 13.68
N TYR A 230 -8.56 -8.92 14.48
CA TYR A 230 -7.25 -8.70 15.09
C TYR A 230 -7.36 -8.94 16.58
N ARG A 231 -6.76 -10.02 17.08
CA ARG A 231 -6.81 -10.37 18.50
C ARG A 231 -5.80 -9.59 19.29
N HIS A 232 -6.28 -8.90 20.32
CA HIS A 232 -5.45 -8.16 21.27
C HIS A 232 -5.78 -8.57 22.71
N PRO A 233 -4.80 -8.47 23.64
CA PRO A 233 -5.07 -8.77 25.06
C PRO A 233 -6.19 -7.93 25.67
N ASP A 234 -6.39 -6.71 25.18
CA ASP A 234 -7.35 -5.73 25.70
C ASP A 234 -8.71 -5.77 24.94
N GLY A 235 -8.90 -6.74 24.04
CA GLY A 235 -10.10 -6.89 23.23
C GLY A 235 -9.80 -7.00 21.75
N ASP A 236 -10.68 -7.67 20.99
CA ASP A 236 -10.50 -7.89 19.56
C ASP A 236 -10.97 -6.67 18.74
N LEU A 237 -10.23 -6.32 17.69
CA LEU A 237 -10.66 -5.40 16.65
C LEU A 237 -11.29 -6.20 15.51
N VAL A 238 -12.50 -5.83 15.13
CA VAL A 238 -13.19 -6.49 14.01
C VAL A 238 -13.57 -5.48 12.95
N PHE A 239 -13.30 -5.84 11.71
CA PHE A 239 -13.60 -5.01 10.54
C PHE A 239 -14.42 -5.84 9.55
N HIS A 240 -15.53 -5.29 9.10
CA HIS A 240 -16.39 -5.88 8.08
C HIS A 240 -16.24 -5.11 6.77
N PHE A 241 -16.11 -5.84 5.67
CA PHE A 241 -15.97 -5.26 4.34
C PHE A 241 -16.97 -5.87 3.39
N VAL A 242 -17.56 -5.04 2.54
CA VAL A 242 -18.53 -5.45 1.50
C VAL A 242 -18.15 -4.81 0.17
N SER A 243 -18.29 -5.57 -0.91
CA SER A 243 -18.16 -5.08 -2.28
C SER A 243 -19.54 -5.04 -2.93
N ARG A 244 -20.09 -3.84 -3.15
CA ARG A 244 -21.47 -3.66 -3.63
C ARG A 244 -21.56 -3.44 -5.14
N GLU A 245 -20.79 -2.54 -5.68
CA GLU A 245 -20.88 -2.10 -7.07
C GLU A 245 -19.71 -2.58 -7.92
N ASP A 246 -18.53 -2.64 -7.34
CA ASP A 246 -17.32 -3.12 -7.99
C ASP A 246 -16.76 -4.28 -7.15
N VAL A 247 -16.78 -5.49 -7.70
CA VAL A 247 -16.29 -6.72 -7.03
C VAL A 247 -14.85 -6.63 -6.53
N GLN A 248 -14.12 -5.59 -6.88
CA GLN A 248 -12.75 -5.35 -6.44
C GLN A 248 -12.61 -4.18 -5.45
N ASP A 249 -13.69 -3.41 -5.22
CA ASP A 249 -13.69 -2.30 -4.26
C ASP A 249 -14.44 -2.67 -2.98
N PHE A 250 -13.73 -3.28 -2.03
CA PHE A 250 -14.27 -3.60 -0.72
C PHE A 250 -14.28 -2.37 0.18
N LYS A 251 -15.45 -2.03 0.68
CA LYS A 251 -15.68 -0.87 1.55
C LYS A 251 -15.95 -1.33 2.97
N LEU A 252 -15.40 -0.60 3.93
CA LEU A 252 -15.61 -0.84 5.36
C LEU A 252 -17.04 -0.48 5.74
N VAL A 253 -17.73 -1.39 6.42
CA VAL A 253 -19.10 -1.24 6.89
C VAL A 253 -19.20 -1.56 8.39
N GLU A 254 -20.22 -1.02 9.06
CA GLU A 254 -20.44 -1.30 10.47
C GLU A 254 -20.90 -2.75 10.71
N SER A 255 -21.74 -3.26 9.81
CA SER A 255 -22.27 -4.61 9.90
C SER A 255 -22.53 -5.19 8.51
N LEU A 256 -22.34 -6.49 8.36
CA LEU A 256 -22.73 -7.22 7.14
C LEU A 256 -24.26 -7.27 6.93
N LEU A 257 -25.04 -7.00 7.99
CA LEU A 257 -26.50 -6.98 7.95
C LEU A 257 -27.10 -5.67 7.48
N GLU A 258 -26.30 -4.62 7.30
CA GLU A 258 -26.73 -3.32 6.77
C GLU A 258 -26.86 -3.29 5.25
N THR A 259 -26.52 -4.38 4.57
CA THR A 259 -26.88 -4.53 3.17
C THR A 259 -28.41 -4.61 3.06
N PRO A 260 -29.03 -3.93 2.07
CA PRO A 260 -30.45 -4.07 1.82
C PRO A 260 -30.77 -5.46 1.25
N VAL A 261 -30.61 -6.47 2.09
CA VAL A 261 -31.11 -7.82 1.80
C VAL A 261 -32.59 -7.81 2.18
N PRO A 262 -33.52 -8.17 1.27
CA PRO A 262 -34.88 -8.46 1.69
C PRO A 262 -34.79 -9.51 2.82
N LEU A 263 -35.45 -9.25 3.93
CA LEU A 263 -35.54 -10.11 5.12
C LEU A 263 -36.17 -11.48 4.76
N LEU A 264 -35.45 -12.29 4.04
CA LEU A 264 -35.79 -13.68 3.77
C LEU A 264 -34.72 -14.55 4.42
N ASP A 265 -35.02 -15.05 5.63
CA ASP A 265 -34.37 -16.14 6.35
C ASP A 265 -32.83 -16.14 6.29
N VAL A 266 -32.20 -15.07 6.79
CA VAL A 266 -30.75 -15.05 6.98
C VAL A 266 -30.42 -15.88 8.22
N PRO A 267 -29.59 -16.95 8.12
CA PRO A 267 -29.11 -17.65 9.31
C PRO A 267 -28.34 -16.67 10.19
N VAL A 268 -28.66 -16.63 11.46
CA VAL A 268 -28.01 -15.77 12.45
C VAL A 268 -26.50 -16.01 12.41
N LEU A 269 -25.74 -14.95 12.11
CA LEU A 269 -24.28 -14.99 12.26
C LEU A 269 -23.94 -15.40 13.69
N VAL A 270 -23.17 -16.48 13.85
CA VAL A 270 -22.70 -16.92 15.16
C VAL A 270 -21.84 -15.78 15.75
N PRO A 271 -22.20 -15.24 16.93
CA PRO A 271 -21.40 -14.18 17.55
C PRO A 271 -19.98 -14.71 17.79
N VAL A 272 -18.97 -13.90 17.42
CA VAL A 272 -17.59 -14.15 17.82
C VAL A 272 -17.48 -13.82 19.31
N PRO A 273 -17.22 -14.79 20.21
CA PRO A 273 -17.16 -14.52 21.64
C PRO A 273 -16.00 -13.54 21.95
N GLY A 274 -16.26 -12.50 22.74
CA GLY A 274 -15.21 -11.59 23.22
C GLY A 274 -15.12 -10.23 22.56
N LEU A 275 -16.10 -9.81 21.75
CA LEU A 275 -16.12 -8.50 21.12
C LEU A 275 -16.45 -7.37 22.09
N ASP A 276 -15.51 -6.45 22.28
CA ASP A 276 -15.75 -5.23 23.06
C ASP A 276 -15.98 -4.02 22.15
N ARG A 277 -17.01 -3.22 22.50
CA ARG A 277 -17.46 -2.01 21.79
C ARG A 277 -16.42 -0.90 21.73
N LEU A 278 -15.46 -0.87 22.65
CA LEU A 278 -14.51 0.25 22.80
C LEU A 278 -13.39 0.24 21.77
N SER A 279 -13.08 -0.92 21.22
CA SER A 279 -11.90 -1.08 20.34
C SER A 279 -12.07 -0.48 18.95
N LEU A 280 -13.28 -0.34 18.41
CA LEU A 280 -13.51 0.29 17.11
C LEU A 280 -13.56 1.82 17.16
N GLN A 281 -13.90 2.40 18.29
CA GLN A 281 -13.92 3.87 18.45
C GLN A 281 -12.53 4.49 18.29
N ALA A 282 -11.46 3.75 18.58
CA ALA A 282 -10.08 4.22 18.41
C ALA A 282 -9.62 4.24 16.95
N VAL A 283 -10.27 3.46 16.06
CA VAL A 283 -9.87 3.29 14.66
C VAL A 283 -10.79 4.06 13.71
N VAL A 284 -12.07 4.13 14.04
CA VAL A 284 -13.09 4.84 13.27
C VAL A 284 -13.95 5.64 14.24
N PRO A 285 -13.58 6.91 14.53
CA PRO A 285 -14.18 7.69 15.62
C PRO A 285 -15.71 7.88 15.54
N GLN A 286 -16.34 7.56 14.43
CA GLN A 286 -17.77 7.75 14.20
C GLN A 286 -18.55 6.44 14.02
N GLN A 287 -17.89 5.28 13.96
CA GLN A 287 -18.60 4.02 13.81
C GLN A 287 -18.98 3.46 15.19
N ARG A 288 -20.27 3.23 15.38
CA ARG A 288 -20.80 2.50 16.55
C ARG A 288 -20.78 1.01 16.23
N LEU A 289 -20.01 0.25 17.00
CA LEU A 289 -20.22 -1.19 17.03
C LEU A 289 -21.58 -1.49 17.64
N ILE A 290 -22.43 -2.08 16.85
CA ILE A 290 -23.60 -2.80 17.37
C ILE A 290 -23.07 -4.17 17.76
N PRO A 291 -23.15 -4.59 19.04
CA PRO A 291 -22.78 -5.95 19.39
C PRO A 291 -23.69 -6.87 18.59
N LEU A 292 -23.11 -7.82 17.94
CA LEU A 292 -23.84 -9.00 17.47
C LEU A 292 -24.49 -9.58 18.74
N GLY A 293 -25.81 -9.48 18.81
CA GLY A 293 -26.64 -9.58 19.99
C GLY A 293 -26.31 -10.68 20.99
N GLU A 294 -26.79 -10.43 22.20
CA GLU A 294 -26.90 -11.47 23.23
C GLU A 294 -27.65 -12.69 22.73
#